data_79030cec5359e3331bc9d7eafc5c5b59
#
_entry.id   79030cec5359e3331bc9d7eafc5c5b59
#
_cell.length_a   1.000
_cell.length_b   1.000
_cell.length_c   1.000
_cell.angle_alpha   90.00
_cell.angle_beta   90.00
_cell.angle_gamma   90.00
#
_symmetry.space_group_name_H-M   'P 1'
#
loop_
_entity.id
_entity.type
_entity.pdbx_description
1 polymer ?
#
loop_
_entity_poly.entity_id
_entity_poly.type
_entity_poly.pdbx_seq_one_letter_code
_entity_poly.pdbx_strand_id
1 'polypeptide(L)'
;MAKHRAGDRRIISISIPEETARKLDRRVGKGKSSGRSATIAKMIEDGLSRNMLSDANEPIAEPRSARANPSELRVEVDTMGEIEVPADRYYGAQTARSLENFDIGEETMPRSIIRAFGILKMSAAESNSELGELDKDVESLIVSSCKEVISGSLDEHFPLSVWQTGSGTQTNMNANEVIANRAIELAGGRLGSKTPVHPNDHVNRAQSSNDTFPTAMHISSVEQITNVLLPSLHYLREALSFKSKEFDSIVKIGRTHLMDAVPLTLGQEFSGYVSMLDADIRRIEFSLIDLYELALGGTAVGTGLNTHPDFSDLVASKIAAKTGLPFTSAHTNSLRLRPTMQLYQLQAL
;
A
#
# COMPACT_ATOMS: atom_id res chain seq x y z
N MET A 1 47.02 5.42 3.18
CA MET A 1 45.90 5.01 4.03
C MET A 1 44.81 6.09 3.93
N ALA A 2 43.76 5.82 3.19
CA ALA A 2 42.62 6.76 3.03
C ALA A 2 41.69 6.59 4.23
N LYS A 3 41.45 7.70 4.97
CA LYS A 3 40.52 7.72 6.10
C LYS A 3 39.09 7.54 5.58
N HIS A 4 38.46 6.40 5.92
CA HIS A 4 37.01 6.23 5.78
C HIS A 4 36.30 7.24 6.68
N ARG A 5 35.54 8.15 6.07
CA ARG A 5 34.52 8.94 6.77
C ARG A 5 33.28 8.06 6.92
N ALA A 6 32.96 7.71 8.14
CA ALA A 6 31.69 7.08 8.49
C ALA A 6 30.53 8.05 8.23
N GLY A 7 29.54 7.61 7.48
CA GLY A 7 28.26 8.28 7.20
C GLY A 7 27.54 7.48 6.14
N ASP A 8 26.24 7.28 6.28
CA ASP A 8 25.31 6.46 5.48
C ASP A 8 25.23 6.78 3.97
N ARG A 9 26.37 6.82 3.27
CA ARG A 9 26.41 7.07 1.83
C ARG A 9 26.92 5.82 1.12
N ARG A 10 26.06 5.16 0.35
CA ARG A 10 26.50 4.18 -0.66
C ARG A 10 27.21 4.91 -1.79
N ILE A 11 28.45 4.49 -2.09
CA ILE A 11 29.20 4.98 -3.24
C ILE A 11 28.69 4.22 -4.46
N ILE A 12 28.06 4.94 -5.40
CA ILE A 12 27.66 4.40 -6.71
C ILE A 12 28.62 5.01 -7.75
N SER A 13 29.31 4.16 -8.49
CA SER A 13 30.14 4.59 -9.61
C SER A 13 29.29 4.56 -10.90
N ILE A 14 29.11 5.74 -11.52
CA ILE A 14 28.36 5.89 -12.77
C ILE A 14 29.37 6.26 -13.86
N SER A 15 29.43 5.48 -14.94
CA SER A 15 30.14 5.84 -16.16
C SER A 15 29.20 6.64 -17.08
N ILE A 16 29.57 7.85 -17.44
CA ILE A 16 28.78 8.72 -18.33
C ILE A 16 29.57 9.06 -19.58
N PRO A 17 28.90 9.25 -20.75
CA PRO A 17 29.55 9.66 -21.99
C PRO A 17 30.33 10.97 -21.82
N GLU A 18 31.45 11.11 -22.54
CA GLU A 18 32.35 12.27 -22.41
C GLU A 18 31.66 13.59 -22.69
N GLU A 19 30.70 13.62 -23.62
CA GLU A 19 29.91 14.81 -23.93
C GLU A 19 29.03 15.25 -22.74
N THR A 20 28.44 14.28 -22.05
CA THR A 20 27.65 14.52 -20.83
C THR A 20 28.53 14.98 -19.69
N ALA A 21 29.74 14.41 -19.57
CA ALA A 21 30.73 14.84 -18.59
C ALA A 21 31.15 16.30 -18.85
N ARG A 22 31.37 16.70 -20.12
CA ARG A 22 31.70 18.10 -20.51
C ARG A 22 30.53 19.06 -20.24
N LYS A 23 29.29 18.63 -20.39
CA LYS A 23 28.09 19.46 -20.03
C LYS A 23 27.97 19.64 -18.50
N LEU A 24 28.29 18.61 -17.72
CA LEU A 24 28.37 18.66 -16.26
C LEU A 24 29.50 19.60 -15.79
N ASP A 25 30.69 19.51 -16.41
CA ASP A 25 31.83 20.37 -16.08
C ASP A 25 31.58 21.85 -16.35
N ARG A 26 30.80 22.19 -17.38
CA ARG A 26 30.38 23.59 -17.64
C ARG A 26 29.42 24.12 -16.56
N ARG A 27 28.61 23.25 -15.91
CA ARG A 27 27.70 23.66 -14.84
C ARG A 27 28.37 23.75 -13.46
N VAL A 28 29.41 22.94 -13.22
CA VAL A 28 30.03 22.79 -11.89
C VAL A 28 31.37 23.53 -11.77
N GLY A 29 31.98 23.96 -12.90
CA GLY A 29 33.32 24.53 -12.95
C GLY A 29 34.41 23.46 -12.97
N LYS A 30 35.45 23.64 -13.83
CA LYS A 30 36.58 22.70 -13.98
C LYS A 30 37.31 22.53 -12.64
N GLY A 31 37.47 21.26 -12.21
CA GLY A 31 38.40 20.87 -11.14
C GLY A 31 37.79 20.54 -9.77
N LYS A 32 36.48 20.57 -9.59
CA LYS A 32 35.83 20.21 -8.31
C LYS A 32 35.13 18.86 -8.39
N SER A 33 35.84 17.76 -8.07
CA SER A 33 35.27 16.41 -8.03
C SER A 33 34.08 16.26 -7.07
N SER A 34 34.02 17.02 -5.98
CA SER A 34 32.90 17.07 -5.03
C SER A 34 31.64 17.71 -5.61
N GLY A 35 31.76 18.57 -6.62
CA GLY A 35 30.62 19.25 -7.25
C GLY A 35 29.83 18.37 -8.22
N ARG A 36 30.49 17.43 -8.93
CA ARG A 36 29.81 16.53 -9.88
C ARG A 36 28.85 15.58 -9.18
N SER A 37 29.30 14.92 -8.12
CA SER A 37 28.46 13.99 -7.35
C SER A 37 27.26 14.69 -6.72
N ALA A 38 27.43 15.89 -6.20
CA ALA A 38 26.32 16.68 -5.63
C ALA A 38 25.33 17.14 -6.71
N THR A 39 25.82 17.50 -7.91
CA THR A 39 24.96 17.91 -9.04
C THR A 39 24.18 16.72 -9.60
N ILE A 40 24.82 15.56 -9.72
CA ILE A 40 24.14 14.31 -10.16
C ILE A 40 23.09 13.88 -9.12
N ALA A 41 23.42 13.89 -7.83
CA ALA A 41 22.47 13.58 -6.76
C ALA A 41 21.24 14.49 -6.82
N LYS A 42 21.46 15.81 -6.95
CA LYS A 42 20.36 16.78 -7.08
C LYS A 42 19.53 16.59 -8.34
N MET A 43 20.14 16.23 -9.49
CA MET A 43 19.39 15.92 -10.73
C MET A 43 18.57 14.65 -10.61
N ILE A 44 19.03 13.66 -9.85
CA ILE A 44 18.27 12.45 -9.55
C ILE A 44 17.10 12.78 -8.60
N GLU A 45 17.33 13.54 -7.54
CA GLU A 45 16.29 13.99 -6.62
C GLU A 45 15.23 14.86 -7.31
N ASP A 46 15.65 15.81 -8.15
CA ASP A 46 14.75 16.67 -8.95
C ASP A 46 13.96 15.85 -9.99
N GLY A 47 14.56 14.80 -10.57
CA GLY A 47 13.91 13.88 -11.52
C GLY A 47 12.88 12.98 -10.85
N LEU A 48 13.20 12.44 -9.68
CA LEU A 48 12.28 11.63 -8.88
C LEU A 48 11.11 12.49 -8.37
N SER A 49 11.38 13.72 -7.91
CA SER A 49 10.34 14.64 -7.44
C SER A 49 9.38 15.08 -8.56
N ARG A 50 9.86 15.27 -9.80
CA ARG A 50 9.00 15.62 -10.94
C ARG A 50 8.07 14.50 -11.38
N ASN A 51 8.53 13.24 -11.31
CA ASN A 51 7.69 12.09 -11.63
C ASN A 51 6.63 11.79 -10.53
N MET A 52 6.83 12.26 -9.29
CA MET A 52 5.84 12.16 -8.22
C MET A 52 4.82 13.30 -8.20
N LEU A 53 5.04 14.38 -8.98
CA LEU A 53 4.21 15.61 -8.95
C LEU A 53 3.25 15.75 -10.13
N SER A 54 3.21 14.80 -11.07
CA SER A 54 2.28 14.90 -12.22
C SER A 54 0.83 14.53 -11.92
N ASP A 55 0.55 13.88 -10.78
CA ASP A 55 -0.81 13.46 -10.40
C ASP A 55 -1.40 14.17 -9.16
N ALA A 56 -0.77 15.25 -8.69
CA ALA A 56 -1.18 15.95 -7.48
C ALA A 56 -1.47 17.45 -7.75
N ASN A 57 -2.41 17.76 -8.64
CA ASN A 57 -2.90 19.13 -8.81
C ASN A 57 -4.43 19.18 -8.83
N GLU A 58 -5.06 18.80 -7.71
CA GLU A 58 -6.30 19.42 -7.25
C GLU A 58 -6.06 19.98 -5.84
N PRO A 59 -6.49 21.22 -5.54
CA PRO A 59 -6.31 21.76 -4.21
C PRO A 59 -7.25 21.02 -3.24
N ILE A 60 -6.65 20.16 -2.39
CA ILE A 60 -7.36 19.54 -1.27
C ILE A 60 -7.73 20.67 -0.31
N ALA A 61 -9.02 20.91 -0.16
CA ALA A 61 -9.54 21.79 0.87
C ALA A 61 -9.05 21.28 2.23
N GLU A 62 -8.31 22.11 2.96
CA GLU A 62 -7.87 21.78 4.32
C GLU A 62 -9.06 21.42 5.20
N PRO A 63 -9.06 20.27 5.89
CA PRO A 63 -10.07 19.97 6.88
C PRO A 63 -9.93 20.96 8.03
N ARG A 64 -10.91 21.84 8.18
CA ARG A 64 -11.05 22.68 9.36
C ARG A 64 -11.57 21.84 10.54
N SER A 65 -10.74 21.00 11.12
CA SER A 65 -10.95 20.59 12.50
C SER A 65 -10.28 21.62 13.39
N ALA A 66 -11.01 22.18 14.33
CA ALA A 66 -10.43 22.90 15.45
C ALA A 66 -9.43 21.92 16.10
N ARG A 67 -8.11 22.16 15.93
CA ARG A 67 -7.08 21.33 16.54
C ARG A 67 -7.28 21.40 18.06
N ALA A 68 -7.77 20.32 18.63
CA ALA A 68 -7.71 20.14 20.07
C ALA A 68 -6.25 20.27 20.50
N ASN A 69 -6.02 20.84 21.67
CA ASN A 69 -4.67 20.97 22.23
C ASN A 69 -4.05 19.56 22.30
N PRO A 70 -2.84 19.31 21.77
CA PRO A 70 -2.26 17.96 21.74
C PRO A 70 -2.03 17.32 23.12
N SER A 71 -2.38 18.03 24.19
CA SER A 71 -2.34 17.58 25.59
C SER A 71 -3.70 17.15 26.15
N GLU A 72 -4.80 17.25 25.42
CA GLU A 72 -6.12 16.80 25.88
C GLU A 72 -6.32 15.31 25.58
N LEU A 73 -6.73 14.58 26.62
CA LEU A 73 -7.09 13.16 26.53
C LEU A 73 -8.61 13.01 26.64
N ARG A 74 -9.16 12.05 25.95
CA ARG A 74 -10.53 11.58 26.16
C ARG A 74 -10.50 10.15 26.67
N VAL A 75 -11.45 9.78 27.48
CA VAL A 75 -11.64 8.41 27.96
C VAL A 75 -12.53 7.65 26.98
N GLU A 76 -12.05 6.51 26.50
CA GLU A 76 -12.84 5.53 25.77
C GLU A 76 -12.94 4.22 26.55
N VAL A 77 -13.97 3.43 26.24
CA VAL A 77 -14.28 2.18 26.95
C VAL A 77 -14.39 1.04 25.97
N ASP A 78 -13.74 -0.07 26.28
CA ASP A 78 -13.94 -1.34 25.58
C ASP A 78 -14.27 -2.46 26.58
N THR A 79 -14.25 -3.73 26.15
CA THR A 79 -14.51 -4.88 27.02
C THR A 79 -13.45 -5.10 28.10
N MET A 80 -12.29 -4.45 27.99
CA MET A 80 -11.17 -4.52 28.95
C MET A 80 -11.19 -3.36 29.94
N GLY A 81 -12.11 -2.39 29.79
CA GLY A 81 -12.26 -1.23 30.67
C GLY A 81 -11.91 0.10 29.99
N GLU A 82 -11.70 1.10 30.82
CA GLU A 82 -11.37 2.46 30.40
C GLU A 82 -9.91 2.58 29.94
N ILE A 83 -9.67 3.45 28.97
CA ILE A 83 -8.34 3.83 28.52
C ILE A 83 -8.36 5.28 28.00
N GLU A 84 -7.28 6.00 28.23
CA GLU A 84 -7.09 7.36 27.71
C GLU A 84 -6.59 7.33 26.26
N VAL A 85 -7.19 8.17 25.41
CA VAL A 85 -6.86 8.32 23.99
C VAL A 85 -6.69 9.81 23.70
N PRO A 86 -5.71 10.25 22.88
CA PRO A 86 -5.59 11.66 22.49
C PRO A 86 -6.89 12.18 21.89
N ALA A 87 -7.35 13.34 22.35
CA ALA A 87 -8.66 13.89 21.97
C ALA A 87 -8.74 14.28 20.49
N ASP A 88 -7.59 14.55 19.86
CA ASP A 88 -7.45 14.93 18.45
C ASP A 88 -7.35 13.73 17.50
N ARG A 89 -7.39 12.49 18.01
CA ARG A 89 -7.26 11.27 17.20
C ARG A 89 -8.58 10.56 17.03
N TYR A 90 -8.83 10.00 15.82
CA TYR A 90 -10.05 9.20 15.58
C TYR A 90 -9.90 7.74 15.96
N TYR A 91 -8.68 7.23 16.19
CA TYR A 91 -8.56 5.88 16.74
C TYR A 91 -9.07 5.81 18.17
N GLY A 92 -9.45 4.63 18.63
CA GLY A 92 -10.11 4.42 19.92
C GLY A 92 -9.33 3.50 20.86
N ALA A 93 -10.08 2.86 21.77
CA ALA A 93 -9.54 2.06 22.87
C ALA A 93 -8.68 0.88 22.39
N GLN A 94 -9.11 0.14 21.36
CA GLN A 94 -8.38 -1.04 20.87
C GLN A 94 -7.05 -0.65 20.24
N THR A 95 -7.01 0.45 19.51
CA THR A 95 -5.77 0.99 18.93
C THR A 95 -4.82 1.49 20.02
N ALA A 96 -5.32 2.22 21.01
CA ALA A 96 -4.51 2.69 22.14
C ALA A 96 -3.86 1.52 22.89
N ARG A 97 -4.62 0.46 23.22
CA ARG A 97 -4.05 -0.76 23.81
C ARG A 97 -3.02 -1.45 22.94
N SER A 98 -3.22 -1.42 21.62
CA SER A 98 -2.25 -1.99 20.69
C SER A 98 -0.92 -1.23 20.71
N LEU A 99 -0.97 0.10 20.80
CA LEU A 99 0.23 0.94 20.94
C LEU A 99 1.00 0.66 22.23
N GLU A 100 0.27 0.41 23.35
CA GLU A 100 0.90 0.05 24.61
C GLU A 100 1.51 -1.36 24.60
N ASN A 101 0.82 -2.33 23.97
CA ASN A 101 1.23 -3.74 23.98
C ASN A 101 2.31 -4.09 22.97
N PHE A 102 2.42 -3.34 21.86
CA PHE A 102 3.30 -3.61 20.74
C PHE A 102 4.24 -2.43 20.44
N ASP A 103 4.98 -2.00 21.43
CA ASP A 103 6.04 -0.99 21.30
C ASP A 103 7.30 -1.64 20.68
N ILE A 104 7.20 -2.06 19.43
CA ILE A 104 8.22 -2.80 18.69
C ILE A 104 8.37 -2.20 17.29
N GLY A 105 9.59 -1.74 16.97
CA GLY A 105 9.92 -1.20 15.65
C GLY A 105 9.27 0.15 15.37
N GLU A 106 9.63 0.75 14.26
CA GLU A 106 9.15 2.07 13.83
C GLU A 106 8.29 2.00 12.56
N GLU A 107 8.29 0.84 11.88
CA GLU A 107 7.58 0.64 10.63
C GLU A 107 6.07 0.57 10.86
N THR A 108 5.34 1.49 10.29
CA THR A 108 3.86 1.51 10.36
C THR A 108 3.24 0.74 9.20
N MET A 109 1.95 0.44 9.31
CA MET A 109 1.19 -0.20 8.23
C MET A 109 1.29 0.63 6.94
N PRO A 110 1.63 -0.02 5.80
CA PRO A 110 1.74 0.67 4.52
C PRO A 110 0.45 1.41 4.15
N ARG A 111 0.60 2.62 3.60
CA ARG A 111 -0.53 3.45 3.16
C ARG A 111 -1.49 2.71 2.21
N SER A 112 -0.95 1.83 1.35
CA SER A 112 -1.75 1.02 0.43
C SER A 112 -2.68 0.04 1.15
N ILE A 113 -2.28 -0.50 2.30
CA ILE A 113 -3.14 -1.34 3.16
C ILE A 113 -4.26 -0.49 3.79
N ILE A 114 -3.95 0.70 4.29
CA ILE A 114 -4.95 1.61 4.88
C ILE A 114 -5.99 2.00 3.82
N ARG A 115 -5.53 2.37 2.61
CA ARG A 115 -6.42 2.64 1.46
C ARG A 115 -7.32 1.44 1.15
N ALA A 116 -6.76 0.23 1.11
CA ALA A 116 -7.51 -0.99 0.86
C ALA A 116 -8.59 -1.24 1.92
N PHE A 117 -8.29 -0.97 3.21
CA PHE A 117 -9.31 -0.99 4.26
C PHE A 117 -10.43 0.02 4.00
N GLY A 118 -10.12 1.22 3.56
CA GLY A 118 -11.13 2.21 3.18
C GLY A 118 -12.08 1.70 2.09
N ILE A 119 -11.54 1.10 1.02
CA ILE A 119 -12.31 0.50 -0.09
C ILE A 119 -13.17 -0.67 0.42
N LEU A 120 -12.58 -1.58 1.22
CA LEU A 120 -13.25 -2.72 1.79
C LEU A 120 -14.41 -2.31 2.69
N LYS A 121 -14.17 -1.42 3.65
CA LYS A 121 -15.19 -0.98 4.63
C LYS A 121 -16.32 -0.21 3.96
N MET A 122 -16.02 0.63 2.97
CA MET A 122 -17.02 1.28 2.14
C MET A 122 -17.90 0.27 1.40
N SER A 123 -17.29 -0.70 0.74
CA SER A 123 -18.01 -1.73 -0.01
C SER A 123 -18.85 -2.63 0.92
N ALA A 124 -18.33 -2.95 2.12
CA ALA A 124 -19.06 -3.74 3.11
C ALA A 124 -20.28 -2.98 3.66
N ALA A 125 -20.14 -1.68 3.97
CA ALA A 125 -21.26 -0.87 4.45
C ALA A 125 -22.38 -0.76 3.38
N GLU A 126 -22.01 -0.47 2.13
CA GLU A 126 -22.95 -0.43 1.01
C GLU A 126 -23.64 -1.78 0.77
N SER A 127 -22.92 -2.91 0.91
CA SER A 127 -23.49 -4.25 0.76
C SER A 127 -24.46 -4.58 1.88
N ASN A 128 -24.07 -4.32 3.13
CA ASN A 128 -24.95 -4.53 4.28
C ASN A 128 -26.22 -3.67 4.22
N SER A 129 -26.12 -2.44 3.75
CA SER A 129 -27.30 -1.57 3.55
C SER A 129 -28.22 -2.08 2.46
N GLU A 130 -27.69 -2.54 1.34
CA GLU A 130 -28.46 -3.12 0.23
C GLU A 130 -29.18 -4.42 0.64
N LEU A 131 -28.55 -5.20 1.54
CA LEU A 131 -29.11 -6.42 2.10
C LEU A 131 -30.08 -6.18 3.28
N GLY A 132 -30.29 -4.94 3.69
CA GLY A 132 -31.16 -4.58 4.82
C GLY A 132 -30.57 -4.83 6.19
N GLU A 133 -29.25 -5.06 6.27
CA GLU A 133 -28.51 -5.35 7.50
C GLU A 133 -27.88 -4.09 8.14
N LEU A 134 -27.95 -2.93 7.49
CA LEU A 134 -27.44 -1.65 7.94
C LEU A 134 -28.33 -0.50 7.49
N ASP A 135 -28.66 0.42 8.41
CA ASP A 135 -29.46 1.60 8.12
C ASP A 135 -28.77 2.52 7.12
N LYS A 136 -29.57 3.12 6.22
CA LYS A 136 -29.11 3.98 5.14
C LYS A 136 -28.36 5.24 5.63
N ASP A 137 -28.81 5.82 6.73
CA ASP A 137 -28.16 7.00 7.32
C ASP A 137 -26.76 6.63 7.88
N VAL A 138 -26.66 5.47 8.55
CA VAL A 138 -25.40 4.93 9.08
C VAL A 138 -24.45 4.57 7.94
N GLU A 139 -24.94 3.92 6.88
CA GLU A 139 -24.14 3.65 5.67
C GLU A 139 -23.54 4.93 5.10
N SER A 140 -24.35 5.98 4.92
CA SER A 140 -23.93 7.25 4.32
C SER A 140 -22.79 7.91 5.11
N LEU A 141 -22.84 7.86 6.44
CA LEU A 141 -21.78 8.35 7.32
C LEU A 141 -20.51 7.52 7.22
N ILE A 142 -20.62 6.19 7.19
CA ILE A 142 -19.49 5.27 7.01
C ILE A 142 -18.83 5.48 5.64
N VAL A 143 -19.61 5.55 4.58
CA VAL A 143 -19.11 5.76 3.21
C VAL A 143 -18.37 7.10 3.09
N SER A 144 -18.89 8.17 3.71
CA SER A 144 -18.22 9.48 3.74
C SER A 144 -16.87 9.41 4.43
N SER A 145 -16.81 8.77 5.60
CA SER A 145 -15.56 8.57 6.35
C SER A 145 -14.56 7.69 5.59
N CYS A 146 -15.03 6.62 4.94
CA CYS A 146 -14.19 5.76 4.12
C CYS A 146 -13.55 6.49 2.93
N LYS A 147 -14.25 7.44 2.30
CA LYS A 147 -13.66 8.27 1.24
C LYS A 147 -12.48 9.10 1.74
N GLU A 148 -12.55 9.62 2.95
CA GLU A 148 -11.42 10.33 3.58
C GLU A 148 -10.25 9.39 3.89
N VAL A 149 -10.50 8.15 4.33
CA VAL A 149 -9.45 7.12 4.49
C VAL A 149 -8.82 6.79 3.14
N ILE A 150 -9.61 6.59 2.09
CA ILE A 150 -9.12 6.27 0.75
C ILE A 150 -8.26 7.40 0.18
N SER A 151 -8.63 8.66 0.40
CA SER A 151 -7.88 9.83 -0.08
C SER A 151 -6.57 10.10 0.68
N GLY A 152 -6.41 9.55 1.90
CA GLY A 152 -5.28 9.80 2.77
C GLY A 152 -5.46 10.95 3.76
N SER A 153 -6.61 11.60 3.76
CA SER A 153 -6.88 12.72 4.68
C SER A 153 -6.86 12.32 6.16
N LEU A 154 -6.95 11.02 6.46
CA LEU A 154 -6.95 10.47 7.80
C LEU A 154 -5.72 9.60 8.12
N ASP A 155 -4.66 9.66 7.33
CA ASP A 155 -3.49 8.78 7.49
C ASP A 155 -2.81 8.90 8.85
N GLU A 156 -2.80 10.09 9.47
CA GLU A 156 -2.24 10.33 10.81
C GLU A 156 -2.97 9.60 11.95
N HIS A 157 -4.14 9.02 11.69
CA HIS A 157 -4.93 8.26 12.64
C HIS A 157 -4.66 6.74 12.59
N PHE A 158 -3.67 6.31 11.80
CA PHE A 158 -3.24 4.92 11.65
C PHE A 158 -1.80 4.71 12.14
N PRO A 159 -1.56 4.82 13.46
CA PRO A 159 -0.20 4.84 14.01
C PRO A 159 0.39 3.45 14.27
N LEU A 160 -0.35 2.36 14.02
CA LEU A 160 0.04 1.02 14.43
C LEU A 160 1.26 0.51 13.68
N SER A 161 2.20 -0.07 14.44
CA SER A 161 3.34 -0.79 13.89
C SER A 161 2.90 -2.04 13.12
N VAL A 162 3.70 -2.43 12.11
CA VAL A 162 3.54 -3.74 11.44
C VAL A 162 3.84 -4.91 12.36
N TRP A 163 4.60 -4.67 13.44
CA TRP A 163 5.00 -5.66 14.46
C TRP A 163 3.91 -5.85 15.52
N GLN A 164 2.71 -6.13 15.07
CA GLN A 164 1.54 -6.49 15.87
C GLN A 164 1.21 -7.97 15.73
N THR A 165 0.02 -8.43 16.15
CA THR A 165 -0.38 -9.84 15.94
C THR A 165 -0.43 -10.17 14.45
N GLY A 166 0.01 -11.38 14.09
CA GLY A 166 0.04 -11.86 12.71
C GLY A 166 -1.33 -11.97 12.02
N SER A 167 -2.42 -11.89 12.78
CA SER A 167 -3.81 -11.91 12.27
C SER A 167 -4.27 -10.56 11.69
N GLY A 168 -3.54 -9.46 11.95
CA GLY A 168 -3.92 -8.11 11.55
C GLY A 168 -5.14 -7.54 12.27
N THR A 169 -5.53 -8.14 13.41
CA THR A 169 -6.72 -7.73 14.18
C THR A 169 -6.64 -6.28 14.61
N GLN A 170 -5.48 -5.82 15.08
CA GLN A 170 -5.29 -4.44 15.53
C GLN A 170 -5.51 -3.45 14.39
N THR A 171 -4.99 -3.72 13.20
CA THR A 171 -5.19 -2.84 12.02
C THR A 171 -6.66 -2.81 11.59
N ASN A 172 -7.36 -3.95 11.60
CA ASN A 172 -8.80 -3.98 11.34
C ASN A 172 -9.58 -3.15 12.36
N MET A 173 -9.25 -3.28 13.66
CA MET A 173 -9.89 -2.49 14.72
C MET A 173 -9.56 -1.01 14.58
N ASN A 174 -8.32 -0.65 14.27
CA ASN A 174 -7.94 0.73 14.01
C ASN A 174 -8.79 1.35 12.88
N ALA A 175 -8.94 0.64 11.76
CA ALA A 175 -9.82 1.11 10.68
C ALA A 175 -11.27 1.26 11.12
N ASN A 176 -11.81 0.31 11.89
CA ASN A 176 -13.17 0.39 12.42
C ASN A 176 -13.36 1.61 13.34
N GLU A 177 -12.42 1.85 14.24
CA GLU A 177 -12.46 2.97 15.19
C GLU A 177 -12.35 4.33 14.51
N VAL A 178 -11.38 4.48 13.58
CA VAL A 178 -11.18 5.72 12.81
C VAL A 178 -12.42 6.05 11.99
N ILE A 179 -12.95 5.08 11.25
CA ILE A 179 -14.16 5.28 10.42
C ILE A 179 -15.37 5.61 11.30
N ALA A 180 -15.56 4.89 12.43
CA ALA A 180 -16.68 5.12 13.31
C ALA A 180 -16.61 6.51 13.99
N ASN A 181 -15.46 6.89 14.54
CA ASN A 181 -15.30 8.19 15.20
C ASN A 181 -15.42 9.34 14.20
N ARG A 182 -14.88 9.21 12.99
CA ARG A 182 -15.09 10.22 11.94
C ARG A 182 -16.56 10.33 11.52
N ALA A 183 -17.27 9.21 11.39
CA ALA A 183 -18.70 9.17 11.12
C ALA A 183 -19.53 9.84 12.24
N ILE A 184 -19.16 9.60 13.50
CA ILE A 184 -19.79 10.24 14.68
C ILE A 184 -19.60 11.76 14.63
N GLU A 185 -18.39 12.24 14.33
CA GLU A 185 -18.13 13.67 14.19
C GLU A 185 -18.91 14.30 13.04
N LEU A 186 -18.99 13.64 11.88
CA LEU A 186 -19.80 14.09 10.74
C LEU A 186 -21.30 14.22 11.11
N ALA A 187 -21.77 13.38 12.02
CA ALA A 187 -23.13 13.46 12.57
C ALA A 187 -23.28 14.51 13.70
N GLY A 188 -22.23 15.25 14.06
CA GLY A 188 -22.23 16.20 15.19
C GLY A 188 -22.19 15.54 16.57
N GLY A 189 -21.84 14.25 16.65
CA GLY A 189 -21.73 13.49 17.89
C GLY A 189 -20.39 13.68 18.61
N ARG A 190 -20.28 13.09 19.80
CA ARG A 190 -19.04 13.11 20.61
C ARG A 190 -18.18 11.90 20.27
N LEU A 191 -16.89 12.11 19.97
CA LEU A 191 -15.92 11.04 19.75
C LEU A 191 -15.90 10.02 20.89
N GLY A 192 -15.81 8.75 20.58
CA GLY A 192 -15.84 7.66 21.55
C GLY A 192 -17.24 7.27 22.04
N SER A 193 -18.30 8.00 21.66
CA SER A 193 -19.68 7.71 22.07
C SER A 193 -20.26 6.43 21.48
N LYS A 194 -19.68 5.94 20.38
CA LYS A 194 -20.18 4.81 19.58
C LYS A 194 -21.60 5.01 19.05
N THR A 195 -22.06 6.24 18.98
CA THR A 195 -23.39 6.63 18.50
C THR A 195 -23.27 7.88 17.61
N PRO A 196 -23.87 7.92 16.40
CA PRO A 196 -24.77 6.91 15.80
C PRO A 196 -24.06 5.71 15.16
N VAL A 197 -22.72 5.71 15.05
CA VAL A 197 -21.95 4.66 14.40
C VAL A 197 -21.11 3.88 15.40
N HIS A 198 -21.33 2.56 15.48
CA HIS A 198 -20.53 1.69 16.33
C HIS A 198 -19.43 0.97 15.51
N PRO A 199 -18.14 0.92 16.00
CA PRO A 199 -17.05 0.33 15.24
C PRO A 199 -17.26 -1.17 14.93
N ASN A 200 -17.79 -1.95 15.86
CA ASN A 200 -18.00 -3.40 15.64
C ASN A 200 -19.35 -3.68 14.99
N ASP A 201 -20.44 -3.09 15.48
CA ASP A 201 -21.79 -3.49 15.09
C ASP A 201 -22.20 -2.92 13.74
N HIS A 202 -21.59 -1.79 13.32
CA HIS A 202 -21.87 -1.12 12.06
C HIS A 202 -20.70 -1.22 11.08
N VAL A 203 -19.52 -0.68 11.41
CA VAL A 203 -18.37 -0.66 10.48
C VAL A 203 -17.84 -2.06 10.19
N ASN A 204 -17.82 -2.94 11.20
CA ASN A 204 -17.36 -4.33 11.09
C ASN A 204 -18.51 -5.34 10.91
N ARG A 205 -19.72 -4.89 10.60
CA ARG A 205 -20.90 -5.76 10.41
C ARG A 205 -20.63 -6.84 9.39
N ALA A 206 -20.95 -8.10 9.70
CA ALA A 206 -20.75 -9.29 8.85
C ALA A 206 -19.28 -9.60 8.50
N GLN A 207 -18.32 -9.17 9.33
CA GLN A 207 -16.89 -9.29 9.06
C GLN A 207 -16.14 -9.84 10.28
N SER A 208 -14.95 -10.37 10.02
CA SER A 208 -13.93 -10.74 11.00
C SER A 208 -12.58 -10.19 10.57
N SER A 209 -11.64 -10.00 11.50
CA SER A 209 -10.25 -9.70 11.11
C SER A 209 -9.64 -10.79 10.24
N ASN A 210 -10.11 -12.03 10.38
CA ASN A 210 -9.60 -13.19 9.64
C ASN A 210 -9.97 -13.15 8.15
N ASP A 211 -11.01 -12.45 7.76
CA ASP A 211 -11.38 -12.26 6.36
C ASP A 211 -11.10 -10.84 5.84
N THR A 212 -11.17 -9.80 6.69
CA THR A 212 -10.93 -8.42 6.28
C THR A 212 -9.46 -8.12 6.01
N PHE A 213 -8.55 -8.51 6.93
CA PHE A 213 -7.14 -8.19 6.77
C PHE A 213 -6.52 -8.86 5.53
N PRO A 214 -6.74 -10.17 5.28
CA PRO A 214 -6.30 -10.80 4.04
C PRO A 214 -6.90 -10.17 2.78
N THR A 215 -8.18 -9.80 2.83
CA THR A 215 -8.82 -9.09 1.71
C THR A 215 -8.15 -7.73 1.45
N ALA A 216 -7.85 -6.96 2.50
CA ALA A 216 -7.12 -5.70 2.35
C ALA A 216 -5.69 -5.91 1.78
N MET A 217 -5.00 -6.99 2.19
CA MET A 217 -3.71 -7.38 1.61
C MET A 217 -3.83 -7.69 0.11
N HIS A 218 -4.83 -8.46 -0.31
CA HIS A 218 -5.07 -8.77 -1.72
C HIS A 218 -5.37 -7.49 -2.52
N ILE A 219 -6.31 -6.66 -2.08
CA ILE A 219 -6.64 -5.39 -2.76
C ILE A 219 -5.39 -4.51 -2.90
N SER A 220 -4.65 -4.30 -1.82
CA SER A 220 -3.43 -3.50 -1.80
C SER A 220 -2.37 -4.05 -2.75
N SER A 221 -2.10 -5.36 -2.71
CA SER A 221 -1.10 -6.00 -3.56
C SER A 221 -1.46 -5.89 -5.04
N VAL A 222 -2.70 -6.20 -5.40
CA VAL A 222 -3.16 -6.13 -6.79
C VAL A 222 -3.13 -4.70 -7.32
N GLU A 223 -3.60 -3.70 -6.55
CA GLU A 223 -3.49 -2.28 -6.95
C GLU A 223 -2.03 -1.87 -7.17
N GLN A 224 -1.10 -2.23 -6.27
CA GLN A 224 0.32 -1.88 -6.40
C GLN A 224 1.00 -2.59 -7.56
N ILE A 225 0.69 -3.86 -7.79
CA ILE A 225 1.25 -4.62 -8.92
C ILE A 225 0.74 -4.06 -10.24
N THR A 226 -0.57 -3.87 -10.36
CA THR A 226 -1.20 -3.47 -11.62
C THR A 226 -0.90 -2.01 -11.98
N ASN A 227 -0.94 -1.10 -10.99
CA ASN A 227 -0.85 0.33 -11.27
C ASN A 227 0.57 0.88 -11.16
N VAL A 228 1.50 0.18 -10.49
CA VAL A 228 2.87 0.67 -10.26
C VAL A 228 3.92 -0.28 -10.79
N LEU A 229 3.91 -1.55 -10.34
CA LEU A 229 5.00 -2.49 -10.66
C LEU A 229 5.02 -2.85 -12.14
N LEU A 230 3.91 -3.35 -12.70
CA LEU A 230 3.85 -3.77 -14.11
C LEU A 230 4.15 -2.62 -15.08
N PRO A 231 3.59 -1.41 -14.95
CA PRO A 231 3.98 -0.27 -15.78
C PRO A 231 5.48 0.06 -15.69
N SER A 232 6.06 0.00 -14.50
CA SER A 232 7.48 0.27 -14.26
C SER A 232 8.38 -0.80 -14.92
N LEU A 233 7.99 -2.07 -14.83
CA LEU A 233 8.70 -3.18 -15.49
C LEU A 233 8.63 -3.06 -17.02
N HIS A 234 7.47 -2.73 -17.56
CA HIS A 234 7.33 -2.49 -19.01
C HIS A 234 8.20 -1.33 -19.47
N TYR A 235 8.25 -0.22 -18.73
CA TYR A 235 9.11 0.91 -19.03
C TYR A 235 10.59 0.53 -19.03
N LEU A 236 11.06 -0.21 -18.01
CA LEU A 236 12.43 -0.71 -17.94
C LEU A 236 12.74 -1.65 -19.10
N ARG A 237 11.83 -2.58 -19.37
CA ARG A 237 11.94 -3.55 -20.47
C ARG A 237 12.09 -2.85 -21.83
N GLU A 238 11.30 -1.82 -22.10
CA GLU A 238 11.38 -1.04 -23.34
C GLU A 238 12.70 -0.29 -23.44
N ALA A 239 13.16 0.33 -22.37
CA ALA A 239 14.45 1.02 -22.34
C ALA A 239 15.63 0.07 -22.63
N LEU A 240 15.63 -1.14 -22.04
CA LEU A 240 16.64 -2.17 -22.32
C LEU A 240 16.54 -2.71 -23.75
N SER A 241 15.32 -2.89 -24.26
CA SER A 241 15.10 -3.31 -25.66
C SER A 241 15.62 -2.28 -26.66
N PHE A 242 15.41 -0.99 -26.37
CA PHE A 242 15.99 0.07 -27.19
C PHE A 242 17.53 0.03 -27.17
N LYS A 243 18.14 -0.13 -26.00
CA LYS A 243 19.59 -0.25 -25.86
C LYS A 243 20.16 -1.51 -26.49
N SER A 244 19.45 -2.64 -26.46
CA SER A 244 19.81 -3.86 -27.14
C SER A 244 19.98 -3.60 -28.65
N LYS A 245 19.05 -2.89 -29.27
CA LYS A 245 19.12 -2.54 -30.71
C LYS A 245 20.23 -1.53 -30.98
N GLU A 246 20.39 -0.51 -30.15
CA GLU A 246 21.43 0.52 -30.28
C GLU A 246 22.84 -0.09 -30.22
N PHE A 247 23.05 -1.10 -29.41
CA PHE A 247 24.35 -1.74 -29.14
C PHE A 247 24.60 -3.02 -29.95
N ASP A 248 23.74 -3.33 -30.90
CA ASP A 248 23.83 -4.60 -31.69
C ASP A 248 25.15 -4.75 -32.46
N SER A 249 25.75 -3.63 -32.88
CA SER A 249 27.02 -3.64 -33.59
C SER A 249 28.28 -3.57 -32.70
N ILE A 250 28.11 -3.41 -31.38
CA ILE A 250 29.24 -3.26 -30.45
C ILE A 250 29.71 -4.65 -30.00
N VAL A 251 30.83 -5.10 -30.59
CA VAL A 251 31.45 -6.39 -30.22
C VAL A 251 32.21 -6.26 -28.92
N LYS A 252 32.00 -7.19 -28.02
CA LYS A 252 32.70 -7.32 -26.74
C LYS A 252 33.12 -8.78 -26.48
N ILE A 253 33.99 -8.98 -25.48
CA ILE A 253 34.33 -10.32 -25.03
C ILE A 253 33.27 -10.84 -24.03
N GLY A 254 32.84 -12.08 -24.21
CA GLY A 254 32.09 -12.82 -23.21
C GLY A 254 33.00 -13.34 -22.10
N ARG A 255 32.42 -13.70 -20.94
CA ARG A 255 33.14 -14.30 -19.81
C ARG A 255 32.41 -15.50 -19.25
N THR A 256 33.16 -16.56 -18.99
CA THR A 256 32.73 -17.76 -18.27
C THR A 256 33.81 -18.14 -17.28
N HIS A 257 33.42 -18.67 -16.11
CA HIS A 257 34.36 -19.06 -15.05
C HIS A 257 35.40 -17.96 -14.70
N LEU A 258 35.00 -16.70 -14.72
CA LEU A 258 35.84 -15.52 -14.50
C LEU A 258 36.98 -15.32 -15.54
N MET A 259 36.92 -16.03 -16.66
CA MET A 259 37.90 -15.97 -17.77
C MET A 259 37.21 -15.44 -19.03
N ASP A 260 38.04 -14.86 -19.90
CA ASP A 260 37.61 -14.47 -21.25
C ASP A 260 37.14 -15.70 -22.03
N ALA A 261 36.00 -15.58 -22.69
CA ALA A 261 35.39 -16.62 -23.50
C ALA A 261 35.28 -16.15 -24.97
N VAL A 262 34.17 -16.46 -25.66
CA VAL A 262 33.93 -16.08 -27.05
C VAL A 262 33.35 -14.67 -27.15
N PRO A 263 33.54 -13.98 -28.29
CA PRO A 263 32.91 -12.69 -28.54
C PRO A 263 31.39 -12.80 -28.63
N LEU A 264 30.73 -11.73 -28.19
CA LEU A 264 29.30 -11.46 -28.38
C LEU A 264 29.10 -9.96 -28.60
N THR A 265 27.91 -9.54 -29.01
CA THR A 265 27.61 -8.12 -29.03
C THR A 265 27.04 -7.65 -27.70
N LEU A 266 27.25 -6.38 -27.36
CA LEU A 266 26.63 -5.76 -26.18
C LEU A 266 25.09 -5.78 -26.35
N GLY A 267 24.56 -5.65 -27.56
CA GLY A 267 23.16 -5.81 -27.88
C GLY A 267 22.60 -7.18 -27.48
N GLN A 268 23.36 -8.26 -27.75
CA GLN A 268 22.99 -9.62 -27.33
C GLN A 268 22.94 -9.76 -25.81
N GLU A 269 23.86 -9.15 -25.07
CA GLU A 269 23.82 -9.15 -23.59
C GLU A 269 22.56 -8.46 -23.09
N PHE A 270 22.23 -7.27 -23.61
CA PHE A 270 21.00 -6.55 -23.23
C PHE A 270 19.74 -7.30 -23.64
N SER A 271 19.73 -8.03 -24.77
CA SER A 271 18.59 -8.86 -25.17
C SER A 271 18.31 -9.98 -24.15
N GLY A 272 19.32 -10.50 -23.46
CA GLY A 272 19.17 -11.44 -22.36
C GLY A 272 18.40 -10.82 -21.19
N TYR A 273 18.73 -9.59 -20.80
CA TYR A 273 17.98 -8.87 -19.74
C TYR A 273 16.51 -8.62 -20.11
N VAL A 274 16.25 -8.26 -21.37
CA VAL A 274 14.88 -8.11 -21.89
C VAL A 274 14.09 -9.42 -21.75
N SER A 275 14.71 -10.55 -22.15
CA SER A 275 14.07 -11.87 -22.06
C SER A 275 13.76 -12.27 -20.62
N MET A 276 14.63 -11.93 -19.67
CA MET A 276 14.39 -12.16 -18.24
C MET A 276 13.17 -11.36 -17.76
N LEU A 277 13.10 -10.06 -18.07
CA LEU A 277 11.95 -9.21 -17.71
C LEU A 277 10.65 -9.71 -18.34
N ASP A 278 10.67 -10.12 -19.63
CA ASP A 278 9.50 -10.70 -20.29
C ASP A 278 8.99 -11.96 -19.56
N ALA A 279 9.91 -12.77 -19.05
CA ALA A 279 9.55 -13.95 -18.27
C ALA A 279 8.98 -13.58 -16.89
N ASP A 280 9.57 -12.59 -16.21
CA ASP A 280 9.13 -12.14 -14.89
C ASP A 280 7.77 -11.44 -14.95
N ILE A 281 7.52 -10.59 -15.93
CA ILE A 281 6.22 -9.95 -16.16
C ILE A 281 5.12 -11.02 -16.28
N ARG A 282 5.33 -12.05 -17.12
CA ARG A 282 4.35 -13.14 -17.27
C ARG A 282 4.10 -13.91 -15.97
N ARG A 283 5.14 -14.14 -15.14
CA ARG A 283 4.98 -14.81 -13.84
C ARG A 283 4.16 -13.95 -12.88
N ILE A 284 4.43 -12.65 -12.83
CA ILE A 284 3.70 -11.69 -12.01
C ILE A 284 2.24 -11.64 -12.44
N GLU A 285 1.96 -11.50 -13.74
CA GLU A 285 0.60 -11.50 -14.29
C GLU A 285 -0.15 -12.80 -13.93
N PHE A 286 0.52 -13.95 -14.02
CA PHE A 286 -0.06 -15.22 -13.66
C PHE A 286 -0.40 -15.30 -12.16
N SER A 287 0.45 -14.77 -11.30
CA SER A 287 0.22 -14.77 -9.85
C SER A 287 -0.95 -13.88 -9.40
N LEU A 288 -1.34 -12.88 -10.21
CA LEU A 288 -2.50 -12.03 -9.93
C LEU A 288 -3.82 -12.80 -9.93
N ILE A 289 -3.91 -13.89 -10.69
CA ILE A 289 -5.16 -14.67 -10.85
C ILE A 289 -5.68 -15.11 -9.47
N ASP A 290 -4.81 -15.67 -8.64
CA ASP A 290 -5.19 -16.14 -7.31
C ASP A 290 -5.46 -15.00 -6.32
N LEU A 291 -4.85 -13.81 -6.54
CA LEU A 291 -5.06 -12.64 -5.69
C LEU A 291 -6.38 -11.92 -5.96
N TYR A 292 -7.04 -12.17 -7.07
CA TYR A 292 -8.37 -11.63 -7.33
C TYR A 292 -9.47 -12.27 -6.48
N GLU A 293 -9.23 -13.45 -5.89
CA GLU A 293 -10.18 -14.08 -5.00
C GLU A 293 -10.08 -13.51 -3.58
N LEU A 294 -11.20 -12.96 -3.08
CA LEU A 294 -11.27 -12.30 -1.79
C LEU A 294 -11.86 -13.20 -0.71
N ALA A 295 -11.24 -13.21 0.47
CA ALA A 295 -11.69 -13.97 1.63
C ALA A 295 -12.95 -13.38 2.31
N LEU A 296 -13.29 -12.12 2.02
CA LEU A 296 -14.35 -11.35 2.69
C LEU A 296 -15.70 -12.06 2.57
N GLY A 297 -16.41 -12.14 3.70
CA GLY A 297 -17.64 -12.92 3.86
C GLY A 297 -17.39 -14.34 4.40
N GLY A 298 -16.13 -14.76 4.55
CA GLY A 298 -15.76 -16.01 5.23
C GLY A 298 -15.91 -15.94 6.75
N THR A 299 -15.86 -14.75 7.31
CA THR A 299 -15.85 -14.46 8.75
C THR A 299 -14.70 -15.15 9.50
N ALA A 300 -14.89 -15.59 10.74
CA ALA A 300 -13.82 -16.06 11.60
C ALA A 300 -13.14 -17.35 11.10
N VAL A 301 -13.90 -18.27 10.49
CA VAL A 301 -13.41 -19.63 10.12
C VAL A 301 -13.78 -20.04 8.68
N GLY A 302 -14.13 -19.08 7.83
CA GLY A 302 -14.40 -19.30 6.41
C GLY A 302 -15.80 -19.82 6.08
N THR A 303 -16.68 -19.99 7.07
CA THR A 303 -18.03 -20.55 6.88
C THR A 303 -19.11 -19.52 6.60
N GLY A 304 -18.80 -18.23 6.75
CA GLY A 304 -19.78 -17.15 6.59
C GLY A 304 -20.81 -17.06 7.72
N LEU A 305 -20.51 -17.59 8.91
CA LEU A 305 -21.41 -17.49 10.04
C LEU A 305 -21.66 -16.02 10.39
N ASN A 306 -22.93 -15.65 10.62
CA ASN A 306 -23.40 -14.30 10.88
C ASN A 306 -23.30 -13.31 9.68
N THR A 307 -23.28 -13.82 8.46
CA THR A 307 -23.40 -13.00 7.24
C THR A 307 -24.66 -13.36 6.45
N HIS A 308 -25.17 -12.40 5.68
CA HIS A 308 -26.16 -12.70 4.67
C HIS A 308 -25.55 -13.59 3.57
N PRO A 309 -26.27 -14.60 3.02
CA PRO A 309 -25.73 -15.51 1.99
C PRO A 309 -25.12 -14.79 0.79
N ASP A 310 -25.70 -13.69 0.36
CA ASP A 310 -25.27 -12.91 -0.82
C ASP A 310 -24.18 -11.89 -0.51
N PHE A 311 -23.78 -11.74 0.77
CA PHE A 311 -22.83 -10.67 1.18
C PHE A 311 -21.48 -10.78 0.49
N SER A 312 -20.90 -11.99 0.41
CA SER A 312 -19.55 -12.17 -0.13
C SER A 312 -19.45 -11.81 -1.62
N ASP A 313 -20.43 -12.19 -2.42
CA ASP A 313 -20.44 -11.90 -3.86
C ASP A 313 -20.76 -10.43 -4.13
N LEU A 314 -21.67 -9.86 -3.37
CA LEU A 314 -22.03 -8.45 -3.49
C LEU A 314 -20.88 -7.53 -3.12
N VAL A 315 -20.20 -7.79 -2.00
CA VAL A 315 -19.08 -6.97 -1.55
C VAL A 315 -17.88 -7.07 -2.49
N ALA A 316 -17.56 -8.27 -3.01
CA ALA A 316 -16.50 -8.46 -4.00
C ALA A 316 -16.80 -7.70 -5.31
N SER A 317 -18.05 -7.76 -5.78
CA SER A 317 -18.51 -6.99 -6.96
C SER A 317 -18.35 -5.48 -6.76
N LYS A 318 -18.69 -4.96 -5.56
CA LYS A 318 -18.52 -3.52 -5.25
C LYS A 318 -17.05 -3.11 -5.18
N ILE A 319 -16.16 -3.98 -4.62
CA ILE A 319 -14.71 -3.76 -4.62
C ILE A 319 -14.19 -3.73 -6.05
N ALA A 320 -14.60 -4.68 -6.90
CA ALA A 320 -14.23 -4.71 -8.31
C ALA A 320 -14.64 -3.44 -9.04
N ALA A 321 -15.87 -2.96 -8.83
CA ALA A 321 -16.37 -1.73 -9.45
C ALA A 321 -15.59 -0.48 -9.01
N LYS A 322 -15.15 -0.40 -7.73
CA LYS A 322 -14.41 0.75 -7.19
C LYS A 322 -12.95 0.79 -7.62
N THR A 323 -12.33 -0.38 -7.83
CA THR A 323 -10.91 -0.51 -8.19
C THR A 323 -10.69 -0.62 -9.70
N GLY A 324 -11.72 -0.99 -10.46
CA GLY A 324 -11.60 -1.38 -11.87
C GLY A 324 -10.87 -2.70 -12.10
N LEU A 325 -10.68 -3.51 -11.05
CA LEU A 325 -9.94 -4.77 -11.06
C LEU A 325 -10.91 -5.95 -10.89
N PRO A 326 -10.64 -7.13 -11.47
CA PRO A 326 -11.60 -8.24 -11.56
C PRO A 326 -11.68 -9.06 -10.27
N PHE A 327 -11.87 -8.43 -9.13
CA PHE A 327 -12.04 -9.11 -7.86
C PHE A 327 -13.32 -9.93 -7.81
N THR A 328 -13.23 -11.12 -7.22
CA THR A 328 -14.33 -12.06 -7.01
C THR A 328 -14.33 -12.60 -5.58
N SER A 329 -15.44 -13.17 -5.14
CA SER A 329 -15.52 -13.90 -3.90
C SER A 329 -14.81 -15.26 -4.03
N ALA A 330 -14.07 -15.69 -3.01
CA ALA A 330 -13.45 -17.01 -3.00
C ALA A 330 -14.51 -18.12 -3.00
N HIS A 331 -14.37 -19.06 -3.93
CA HIS A 331 -15.39 -20.10 -4.20
C HIS A 331 -15.51 -21.17 -3.11
N THR A 332 -14.50 -21.37 -2.26
CA THR A 332 -14.51 -22.41 -1.23
C THR A 332 -14.11 -21.88 0.14
N ASN A 333 -14.69 -22.44 1.19
CA ASN A 333 -14.35 -22.08 2.57
C ASN A 333 -12.85 -22.29 2.87
N SER A 334 -12.19 -23.26 2.21
CA SER A 334 -10.75 -23.49 2.36
C SER A 334 -9.89 -22.39 1.73
N LEU A 335 -10.32 -21.81 0.61
CA LEU A 335 -9.64 -20.64 -0.01
C LEU A 335 -9.87 -19.37 0.82
N ARG A 336 -11.05 -19.20 1.42
CA ARG A 336 -11.35 -18.11 2.37
C ARG A 336 -10.47 -18.12 3.62
N LEU A 337 -9.86 -19.28 3.96
CA LEU A 337 -8.96 -19.45 5.10
C LEU A 337 -7.45 -19.34 4.75
N ARG A 338 -7.06 -19.29 3.46
CA ARG A 338 -5.67 -19.37 3.01
C ARG A 338 -5.16 -18.19 2.19
N PRO A 339 -5.60 -16.94 2.39
CA PRO A 339 -5.15 -15.81 1.54
C PRO A 339 -3.66 -15.54 1.68
N THR A 340 -3.04 -15.81 2.83
CA THR A 340 -1.61 -15.66 3.06
C THR A 340 -0.74 -16.56 2.17
N MET A 341 -1.19 -17.76 1.81
CA MET A 341 -0.42 -18.65 0.92
C MET A 341 -0.25 -18.07 -0.50
N GLN A 342 -1.22 -17.32 -1.00
CA GLN A 342 -1.19 -16.71 -2.33
C GLN A 342 -0.16 -15.57 -2.41
N LEU A 343 0.03 -14.83 -1.31
CA LEU A 343 1.07 -13.81 -1.20
C LEU A 343 2.49 -14.40 -1.14
N TYR A 344 2.66 -15.62 -0.59
CA TYR A 344 3.95 -16.31 -0.62
C TYR A 344 4.39 -16.71 -2.03
N GLN A 345 3.46 -16.95 -2.95
CA GLN A 345 3.80 -17.23 -4.36
C GLN A 345 4.45 -16.01 -5.02
N LEU A 346 4.02 -14.79 -4.69
CA LEU A 346 4.66 -13.55 -5.15
C LEU A 346 6.07 -13.35 -4.57
N GLN A 347 6.34 -13.79 -3.36
CA GLN A 347 7.67 -13.69 -2.74
C GLN A 347 8.66 -14.70 -3.34
N ALA A 348 8.19 -15.76 -3.94
CA ALA A 348 9.02 -16.80 -4.55
C ALA A 348 9.40 -16.50 -6.01
N LEU A 349 8.89 -15.43 -6.60
CA LEU A 349 9.22 -14.88 -7.92
C LEU A 349 10.30 -13.83 -7.81
#